data_c410224c61e5148b8396db7d19871aa1
#
_entry.id   c410224c61e5148b8396db7d19871aa1
#
_cell.length_a   1.000
_cell.length_b   1.000
_cell.length_c   1.000
_cell.angle_alpha   90.00
_cell.angle_beta   90.00
_cell.angle_gamma   90.00
#
_symmetry.space_group_name_H-M   'P 1'
#
loop_
_entity.id
_entity.type
_entity.pdbx_description
1 polymer ?
#
loop_
_entity_poly.entity_id
_entity_poly.type
_entity_poly.pdbx_seq_one_letter_code
_entity_poly.pdbx_strand_id
1 'polypeptide(L)'
;MSVAILKEIREAEEKAEQIEAKALQKAKDIIAAAKKDAAAITSESVERSENEAKGLINASEKKAFKDIEGINAQILAQCEELRNQSKEKLNDAVDFIVGRIVKP
;
A
#
# COMPACT_ATOMS: atom_id res chain seq x y z
N MET A 1 20.99 -45.66 -59.10
CA MET A 1 20.41 -44.27 -59.15
C MET A 1 19.18 -44.13 -58.25
N SER A 2 18.21 -45.04 -58.32
CA SER A 2 17.03 -44.97 -57.53
C SER A 2 17.23 -45.09 -55.99
N VAL A 3 18.20 -45.88 -55.54
CA VAL A 3 18.56 -46.05 -54.13
C VAL A 3 19.20 -44.79 -53.55
N ALA A 4 20.08 -44.14 -54.33
CA ALA A 4 20.71 -42.90 -53.91
C ALA A 4 19.71 -41.76 -53.77
N ILE A 5 18.76 -41.67 -54.71
CA ILE A 5 17.65 -40.65 -54.62
C ILE A 5 16.74 -40.93 -53.47
N LEU A 6 16.36 -42.17 -53.20
CA LEU A 6 15.54 -42.56 -52.08
C LEU A 6 16.23 -42.24 -50.73
N LYS A 7 17.53 -42.44 -50.66
CA LYS A 7 18.35 -42.10 -49.49
C LYS A 7 18.36 -40.60 -49.24
N GLU A 8 18.55 -39.81 -50.29
CA GLU A 8 18.50 -38.34 -50.19
C GLU A 8 17.14 -37.85 -49.74
N ILE A 9 16.05 -38.41 -50.26
CA ILE A 9 14.67 -38.05 -49.82
C ILE A 9 14.47 -38.40 -48.37
N ARG A 10 14.91 -39.58 -47.92
CA ARG A 10 14.79 -40.00 -46.51
C ARG A 10 15.57 -39.08 -45.58
N GLU A 11 16.80 -38.71 -45.95
CA GLU A 11 17.59 -37.77 -45.18
C GLU A 11 16.94 -36.38 -45.10
N ALA A 12 16.35 -35.92 -46.22
CA ALA A 12 15.63 -34.66 -46.25
C ALA A 12 14.36 -34.70 -45.34
N GLU A 13 13.62 -35.82 -45.38
CA GLU A 13 12.45 -36.01 -44.51
C GLU A 13 12.84 -36.07 -43.03
N GLU A 14 13.93 -36.76 -42.69
CA GLU A 14 14.44 -36.81 -41.31
C GLU A 14 14.86 -35.43 -40.80
N LYS A 15 15.53 -34.65 -41.65
CA LYS A 15 15.89 -33.26 -41.33
C LYS A 15 14.65 -32.39 -41.10
N ALA A 16 13.66 -32.54 -41.99
CA ALA A 16 12.40 -31.81 -41.85
C ALA A 16 11.69 -32.16 -40.53
N GLU A 17 11.60 -33.44 -40.18
CA GLU A 17 11.04 -33.90 -38.93
C GLU A 17 11.78 -33.33 -37.70
N GLN A 18 13.11 -33.31 -37.75
CA GLN A 18 13.94 -32.74 -36.69
C GLN A 18 13.72 -31.25 -36.54
N ILE A 19 13.59 -30.51 -37.64
CA ILE A 19 13.32 -29.07 -37.64
C ILE A 19 11.95 -28.81 -37.01
N GLU A 20 10.92 -29.57 -37.41
CA GLU A 20 9.58 -29.47 -36.83
C GLU A 20 9.57 -29.80 -35.34
N ALA A 21 10.25 -30.89 -34.95
CA ALA A 21 10.33 -31.29 -33.53
C ALA A 21 11.02 -30.22 -32.68
N LYS A 22 12.12 -29.68 -33.19
CA LYS A 22 12.84 -28.60 -32.51
C LYS A 22 12.01 -27.32 -32.41
N ALA A 23 11.33 -26.95 -33.48
CA ALA A 23 10.45 -25.78 -33.49
C ALA A 23 9.29 -25.94 -32.49
N LEU A 24 8.69 -27.13 -32.45
CA LEU A 24 7.62 -27.43 -31.52
C LEU A 24 8.12 -27.37 -30.05
N GLN A 25 9.26 -27.95 -29.78
CA GLN A 25 9.87 -27.93 -28.45
C GLN A 25 10.22 -26.50 -28.04
N LYS A 26 10.79 -25.72 -28.93
CA LYS A 26 11.11 -24.31 -28.69
C LYS A 26 9.86 -23.49 -28.40
N ALA A 27 8.78 -23.73 -29.12
CA ALA A 27 7.50 -23.07 -28.86
C ALA A 27 6.95 -23.41 -27.47
N LYS A 28 7.02 -24.68 -27.08
CA LYS A 28 6.63 -25.14 -25.74
C LYS A 28 7.48 -24.49 -24.66
N ASP A 29 8.79 -24.41 -24.87
CA ASP A 29 9.70 -23.78 -23.91
C ASP A 29 9.44 -22.30 -23.77
N ILE A 30 9.17 -21.60 -24.88
CA ILE A 30 8.80 -20.16 -24.84
C ILE A 30 7.52 -19.95 -24.07
N ILE A 31 6.49 -20.76 -24.31
CA ILE A 31 5.22 -20.65 -23.58
C ILE A 31 5.41 -20.95 -22.09
N ALA A 32 6.17 -21.99 -21.75
CA ALA A 32 6.45 -22.33 -20.36
C ALA A 32 7.20 -21.22 -19.64
N ALA A 33 8.22 -20.63 -20.28
CA ALA A 33 8.95 -19.49 -19.75
C ALA A 33 8.06 -18.27 -19.57
N ALA A 34 7.22 -17.96 -20.55
CA ALA A 34 6.26 -16.85 -20.46
C ALA A 34 5.26 -17.03 -19.32
N LYS A 35 4.74 -18.24 -19.11
CA LYS A 35 3.84 -18.54 -17.99
C LYS A 35 4.54 -18.39 -16.64
N LYS A 36 5.78 -18.84 -16.55
CA LYS A 36 6.61 -18.70 -15.35
C LYS A 36 6.85 -17.22 -15.02
N ASP A 37 7.23 -16.44 -16.03
CA ASP A 37 7.47 -15.02 -15.89
C ASP A 37 6.17 -14.28 -15.48
N ALA A 38 5.06 -14.62 -16.11
CA ALA A 38 3.76 -14.04 -15.77
C ALA A 38 3.36 -14.34 -14.31
N ALA A 39 3.58 -15.57 -13.86
CA ALA A 39 3.32 -15.95 -12.46
C ALA A 39 4.21 -15.17 -11.48
N ALA A 40 5.50 -15.02 -11.82
CA ALA A 40 6.44 -14.24 -11.01
C ALA A 40 6.03 -12.76 -10.94
N ILE A 41 5.68 -12.16 -12.07
CA ILE A 41 5.22 -10.75 -12.12
C ILE A 41 3.96 -10.56 -11.27
N THR A 42 3.00 -11.48 -11.38
CA THR A 42 1.77 -11.43 -10.58
C THR A 42 2.07 -11.53 -9.09
N SER A 43 2.91 -12.48 -8.69
CA SER A 43 3.31 -12.68 -7.31
C SER A 43 4.03 -11.45 -6.73
N GLU A 44 4.97 -10.89 -7.47
CA GLU A 44 5.68 -9.67 -7.06
C GLU A 44 4.75 -8.47 -6.97
N SER A 45 3.82 -8.34 -7.91
CA SER A 45 2.84 -7.25 -7.90
C SER A 45 1.92 -7.32 -6.67
N VAL A 46 1.46 -8.51 -6.33
CA VAL A 46 0.63 -8.73 -5.13
C VAL A 46 1.41 -8.39 -3.87
N GLU A 47 2.63 -8.91 -3.73
CA GLU A 47 3.49 -8.64 -2.57
C GLU A 47 3.78 -7.14 -2.42
N ARG A 48 4.12 -6.47 -3.51
CA ARG A 48 4.36 -5.03 -3.52
C ARG A 48 3.11 -4.26 -3.09
N SER A 49 1.96 -4.61 -3.64
CA SER A 49 0.69 -3.97 -3.30
C SER A 49 0.31 -4.16 -1.84
N GLU A 50 0.51 -5.35 -1.29
CA GLU A 50 0.29 -5.62 0.13
C GLU A 50 1.22 -4.80 1.03
N ASN A 51 2.49 -4.70 0.67
CA ASN A 51 3.46 -3.90 1.41
C ASN A 51 3.15 -2.40 1.34
N GLU A 52 2.74 -1.91 0.17
CA GLU A 52 2.30 -0.53 0.00
C GLU A 52 1.05 -0.24 0.83
N ALA A 53 0.09 -1.15 0.84
CA ALA A 53 -1.12 -1.02 1.66
C ALA A 53 -0.80 -0.99 3.15
N LYS A 54 0.06 -1.87 3.63
CA LYS A 54 0.53 -1.86 5.03
C LYS A 54 1.24 -0.57 5.39
N GLY A 55 2.11 -0.08 4.50
CA GLY A 55 2.80 1.20 4.68
C GLY A 55 1.83 2.37 4.77
N LEU A 56 0.82 2.39 3.90
CA LEU A 56 -0.21 3.42 3.90
C LEU A 56 -1.06 3.40 5.17
N ILE A 57 -1.47 2.22 5.62
CA ILE A 57 -2.22 2.04 6.87
C ILE A 57 -1.39 2.53 8.05
N ASN A 58 -0.13 2.12 8.15
CA ASN A 58 0.76 2.56 9.22
C ASN A 58 0.97 4.09 9.23
N ALA A 59 1.16 4.69 8.06
CA ALA A 59 1.30 6.14 7.94
C ALA A 59 0.02 6.86 8.35
N SER A 60 -1.14 6.33 7.97
CA SER A 60 -2.45 6.88 8.34
C SER A 60 -2.72 6.78 9.84
N GLU A 61 -2.38 5.65 10.45
CA GLU A 61 -2.49 5.48 11.91
C GLU A 61 -1.59 6.45 12.68
N LYS A 62 -0.34 6.59 12.27
CA LYS A 62 0.60 7.55 12.89
C LYS A 62 0.09 8.97 12.78
N LYS A 63 -0.44 9.34 11.62
CA LYS A 63 -1.03 10.66 11.42
C LYS A 63 -2.25 10.86 12.31
N ALA A 64 -3.12 9.87 12.40
CA ALA A 64 -4.30 9.93 13.27
C ALA A 64 -3.92 10.10 14.75
N PHE A 65 -2.94 9.37 15.25
CA PHE A 65 -2.43 9.52 16.61
C PHE A 65 -1.86 10.91 16.84
N LYS A 66 -1.11 11.44 15.91
CA LYS A 66 -0.55 12.78 15.98
C LYS A 66 -1.63 13.86 16.00
N ASP A 67 -2.65 13.69 15.17
CA ASP A 67 -3.80 14.59 15.12
C ASP A 67 -4.59 14.56 16.45
N ILE A 68 -4.76 13.37 17.03
CA ILE A 68 -5.41 13.21 18.36
C ILE A 68 -4.60 13.91 19.45
N GLU A 69 -3.30 13.77 19.47
CA GLU A 69 -2.43 14.47 20.41
C GLU A 69 -2.59 16.00 20.29
N GLY A 70 -2.62 16.50 19.05
CA GLY A 70 -2.83 17.93 18.79
C GLY A 70 -4.20 18.40 19.26
N ILE A 71 -5.26 17.65 19.03
CA ILE A 71 -6.62 17.94 19.47
C ILE A 71 -6.70 17.93 21.01
N ASN A 72 -6.11 16.93 21.64
CA ASN A 72 -6.10 16.85 23.11
C ASN A 72 -5.36 18.04 23.74
N ALA A 73 -4.24 18.46 23.15
CA ALA A 73 -3.53 19.64 23.61
C ALA A 73 -4.38 20.91 23.49
N GLN A 74 -5.10 21.08 22.38
CA GLN A 74 -6.02 22.21 22.19
C GLN A 74 -7.17 22.18 23.21
N ILE A 75 -7.76 21.02 23.46
CA ILE A 75 -8.84 20.86 24.43
C ILE A 75 -8.35 21.22 25.84
N LEU A 76 -7.18 20.76 26.25
CA LEU A 76 -6.60 21.09 27.54
C LEU A 76 -6.36 22.59 27.68
N ALA A 77 -5.82 23.22 26.62
CA ALA A 77 -5.62 24.68 26.64
C ALA A 77 -6.94 25.44 26.73
N GLN A 78 -7.97 25.02 26.00
CA GLN A 78 -9.31 25.61 26.07
C GLN A 78 -9.95 25.42 27.43
N CYS A 79 -9.80 24.26 28.04
CA CYS A 79 -10.31 24.01 29.40
C CYS A 79 -9.63 24.88 30.44
N GLU A 80 -8.32 25.07 30.30
CA GLU A 80 -7.57 25.94 31.21
C GLU A 80 -7.98 27.41 31.07
N GLU A 81 -8.13 27.86 29.82
CA GLU A 81 -8.64 29.22 29.56
C GLU A 81 -10.05 29.42 30.13
N LEU A 82 -10.93 28.44 29.93
CA LEU A 82 -12.28 28.50 30.50
C LEU A 82 -12.29 28.55 32.03
N ARG A 83 -11.41 27.79 32.68
CA ARG A 83 -11.23 27.85 34.14
C ARG A 83 -10.77 29.22 34.59
N ASN A 84 -9.81 29.82 33.90
CA ASN A 84 -9.30 31.13 34.24
C ASN A 84 -10.38 32.22 34.10
N GLN A 85 -11.11 32.18 32.99
CA GLN A 85 -12.24 33.09 32.76
C GLN A 85 -13.34 32.92 33.85
N SER A 86 -13.63 31.69 34.23
CA SER A 86 -14.62 31.39 35.25
C SER A 86 -14.19 31.89 36.64
N LYS A 87 -12.90 31.78 36.96
CA LYS A 87 -12.33 32.31 38.21
C LYS A 87 -12.42 33.84 38.27
N GLU A 88 -12.12 34.52 37.16
CA GLU A 88 -12.27 35.98 37.09
C GLU A 88 -13.72 36.42 37.31
N LYS A 89 -14.66 35.76 36.65
CA LYS A 89 -16.10 36.04 36.83
C LYS A 89 -16.58 35.73 38.23
N LEU A 90 -16.08 34.66 38.83
CA LEU A 90 -16.38 34.34 40.21
C LEU A 90 -15.88 35.43 41.19
N ASN A 91 -14.64 35.89 41.00
CA ASN A 91 -14.08 36.96 41.78
C ASN A 91 -14.85 38.26 41.61
N ASP A 92 -15.23 38.62 40.39
CA ASP A 92 -16.05 39.79 40.10
C ASP A 92 -17.41 39.69 40.77
N ALA A 93 -18.05 38.53 40.74
CA ALA A 93 -19.32 38.30 41.41
C ALA A 93 -19.21 38.41 42.92
N VAL A 94 -18.16 37.86 43.52
CA VAL A 94 -17.86 37.97 44.94
C VAL A 94 -17.65 39.43 45.32
N ASP A 95 -16.83 40.16 44.59
CA ASP A 95 -16.56 41.57 44.84
C ASP A 95 -17.82 42.43 44.71
N PHE A 96 -18.67 42.13 43.74
CA PHE A 96 -19.95 42.81 43.58
C PHE A 96 -20.88 42.60 44.77
N ILE A 97 -21.01 41.38 45.24
CA ILE A 97 -21.87 41.05 46.43
C ILE A 97 -21.29 41.66 47.66
N VAL A 98 -19.99 41.51 47.93
CA VAL A 98 -19.33 42.10 49.10
C VAL A 98 -19.46 43.63 49.10
N GLY A 99 -19.25 44.25 47.93
CA GLY A 99 -19.40 45.68 47.76
C GLY A 99 -20.82 46.17 48.10
N ARG A 100 -21.86 45.43 47.79
CA ARG A 100 -23.23 45.74 48.11
C ARG A 100 -23.57 45.56 49.59
N ILE A 101 -22.96 44.61 50.26
CA ILE A 101 -23.15 44.36 51.68
C ILE A 101 -22.44 45.41 52.51
N VAL A 102 -21.23 45.80 52.15
CA VAL A 102 -20.38 46.72 52.88
C VAL A 102 -20.75 48.19 52.64
N LYS A 103 -21.28 48.50 51.46
CA LYS A 103 -21.75 49.85 51.09
C LYS A 103 -23.24 49.82 50.75
N PRO A 104 -24.09 49.86 51.67
CA PRO A 104 -25.56 49.87 51.48
C PRO A 104 -26.06 51.14 50.75
#